data_63395b743b97dc544e85fdb02bc193d3
#
_entry.id   63395b743b97dc544e85fdb02bc193d3
#
_cell.length_a   1.000
_cell.length_b   1.000
_cell.length_c   1.000
_cell.angle_alpha   90.00
_cell.angle_beta   90.00
_cell.angle_gamma   90.00
#
_symmetry.space_group_name_H-M   'P 1'
#
loop_
_entity.id
_entity.type
_entity.pdbx_description
1 polymer ?
#
loop_
_entity_poly.entity_id
_entity_poly.type
_entity_poly.pdbx_seq_one_letter_code
_entity_poly.pdbx_strand_id
1 'polypeptide(L)'
;MPRLLSVNVGLPRDVTWNGKTVRTSVWKSPVDGRRMVRKLDIDGDAQADLTGHGGEHRAVFVYQMDSYHYWERFLGRNDFTFGQFGENFTVEGLPDNEVCIGDRYRLGGAEFEVTQPRVTCYRVAIRMNEPRMAALLVAHHRPGFYFRVLQEGEVGAGDDIVKITDGPERISVAEVDALLYLPGHSLSLIHI
;
A
#
# COMPACT_ATOMS: atom_id res chain seq x y z
N MET A 1 0.73 -16.36 11.51
CA MET A 1 0.10 -15.06 11.84
C MET A 1 0.66 -14.02 10.89
N PRO A 2 -0.15 -13.08 10.41
CA PRO A 2 0.34 -11.96 9.62
C PRO A 2 1.42 -11.17 10.37
N ARG A 3 2.41 -10.65 9.64
CA ARG A 3 3.58 -9.97 10.23
C ARG A 3 4.05 -8.79 9.40
N LEU A 4 4.52 -7.75 10.07
CA LEU A 4 5.24 -6.64 9.44
C LEU A 4 6.68 -7.06 9.17
N LEU A 5 7.07 -7.10 7.90
CA LEU A 5 8.43 -7.45 7.50
C LEU A 5 9.35 -6.23 7.42
N SER A 6 8.81 -5.08 7.01
CA SER A 6 9.57 -3.84 6.90
C SER A 6 8.69 -2.61 7.03
N VAL A 7 9.21 -1.60 7.70
CA VAL A 7 8.72 -0.22 7.66
C VAL A 7 9.57 0.55 6.65
N ASN A 8 8.93 1.19 5.67
CA ASN A 8 9.62 1.90 4.60
C ASN A 8 9.16 3.36 4.57
N VAL A 9 10.12 4.27 4.49
CA VAL A 9 9.88 5.72 4.43
C VAL A 9 10.65 6.35 3.28
N GLY A 10 10.20 7.52 2.82
CA GLY A 10 10.88 8.26 1.77
C GLY A 10 10.41 9.70 1.69
N LEU A 11 11.35 10.61 1.47
CA LEU A 11 11.06 12.01 1.26
C LEU A 11 10.78 12.32 -0.21
N PRO A 12 10.00 13.38 -0.51
CA PRO A 12 9.77 13.84 -1.88
C PRO A 12 11.09 14.17 -2.59
N ARG A 13 11.23 13.65 -3.81
CA ARG A 13 12.35 13.97 -4.69
C ARG A 13 11.90 14.21 -6.12
N ASP A 14 12.70 14.92 -6.87
CA ASP A 14 12.46 15.17 -8.28
C ASP A 14 13.18 14.10 -9.12
N VAL A 15 12.47 13.56 -10.10
CA VAL A 15 12.99 12.56 -11.04
C VAL A 15 12.60 12.95 -12.46
N THR A 16 13.42 12.60 -13.45
CA THR A 16 13.09 12.80 -14.86
C THR A 16 12.33 11.59 -15.39
N TRP A 17 11.16 11.84 -15.97
CA TRP A 17 10.37 10.82 -16.66
C TRP A 17 9.80 11.38 -17.95
N ASN A 18 10.06 10.72 -19.07
CA ASN A 18 9.63 11.16 -20.41
C ASN A 18 9.96 12.65 -20.68
N GLY A 19 11.17 13.08 -20.31
CA GLY A 19 11.65 14.46 -20.52
C GLY A 19 11.03 15.51 -19.60
N LYS A 20 10.22 15.11 -18.60
CA LYS A 20 9.61 16.01 -17.61
C LYS A 20 10.12 15.72 -16.21
N THR A 21 10.24 16.77 -15.40
CA THR A 21 10.51 16.61 -13.97
C THR A 21 9.22 16.22 -13.25
N VAL A 22 9.27 15.13 -12.50
CA VAL A 22 8.17 14.61 -11.67
C VAL A 22 8.61 14.58 -10.22
N ARG A 23 7.90 15.32 -9.35
CA ARG A 23 8.10 15.24 -7.91
C ARG A 23 7.32 14.08 -7.32
N THR A 24 7.99 13.22 -6.54
CA THR A 24 7.37 11.98 -6.05
C THR A 24 8.05 11.45 -4.79
N SER A 25 7.27 10.77 -3.93
CA SER A 25 7.71 10.02 -2.76
C SER A 25 7.62 8.50 -2.94
N VAL A 26 7.55 8.01 -4.19
CA VAL A 26 7.42 6.57 -4.46
C VAL A 26 8.69 5.78 -4.11
N TRP A 27 9.82 6.45 -3.95
CA TRP A 27 11.07 5.83 -3.48
C TRP A 27 11.09 5.75 -1.96
N LYS A 28 10.54 4.66 -1.45
CA LYS A 28 10.63 4.32 -0.03
C LYS A 28 11.74 3.29 0.17
N SER A 29 12.37 3.35 1.34
CA SER A 29 13.45 2.44 1.74
C SER A 29 13.23 1.94 3.15
N PRO A 30 13.62 0.69 3.46
CA PRO A 30 13.56 0.15 4.80
C PRO A 30 14.26 1.05 5.81
N VAL A 31 13.71 1.12 7.00
CA VAL A 31 14.33 1.82 8.13
C VAL A 31 14.54 0.87 9.29
N ASP A 32 15.68 1.03 9.98
CA ASP A 32 15.97 0.27 11.17
C ASP A 32 15.22 0.81 12.39
N GLY A 33 14.90 -0.10 13.30
CA GLY A 33 14.23 0.22 14.56
C GLY A 33 12.74 0.54 14.36
N ARG A 34 12.15 1.07 15.42
CA ARG A 34 10.73 1.42 15.42
C ARG A 34 10.51 2.82 14.88
N ARG A 35 9.31 3.06 14.32
CA ARG A 35 8.87 4.38 13.86
C ARG A 35 7.50 4.71 14.43
N MET A 36 7.32 5.96 14.82
CA MET A 36 6.02 6.47 15.20
C MET A 36 5.14 6.61 13.95
N VAL A 37 3.99 5.98 13.99
CA VAL A 37 2.92 6.17 13.00
C VAL A 37 1.99 7.24 13.53
N ARG A 38 1.74 8.25 12.70
CA ARG A 38 0.85 9.36 13.01
C ARG A 38 -0.42 9.32 12.15
N LYS A 39 -1.37 10.18 12.42
CA LYS A 39 -2.67 10.22 11.70
C LYS A 39 -2.52 10.32 10.19
N LEU A 40 -1.47 10.97 9.69
CA LEU A 40 -1.34 11.28 8.26
C LEU A 40 -0.14 10.59 7.58
N ASP A 41 0.85 10.11 8.36
CA ASP A 41 2.09 9.55 7.85
C ASP A 41 2.85 8.72 8.90
N ILE A 42 4.09 8.38 8.60
CA ILE A 42 5.06 7.74 9.48
C ILE A 42 6.24 8.68 9.65
N ASP A 43 6.80 8.80 10.86
CA ASP A 43 7.97 9.64 11.12
C ASP A 43 9.13 9.28 10.17
N GLY A 44 9.58 10.27 9.39
CA GLY A 44 10.60 10.12 8.35
C GLY A 44 10.05 9.91 6.94
N ASP A 45 8.74 9.75 6.81
CA ASP A 45 8.05 9.73 5.51
C ASP A 45 7.47 11.12 5.17
N ALA A 46 7.23 11.37 3.90
CA ALA A 46 6.45 12.54 3.47
C ALA A 46 5.85 12.29 2.09
N GLN A 47 4.68 12.88 1.85
CA GLN A 47 3.97 12.74 0.57
C GLN A 47 4.24 13.96 -0.32
N ALA A 48 4.58 13.69 -1.60
CA ALA A 48 4.87 14.72 -2.59
C ALA A 48 3.61 15.39 -3.17
N ASP A 49 2.49 14.69 -3.10
CA ASP A 49 1.21 15.10 -3.71
C ASP A 49 0.08 14.81 -2.72
N LEU A 50 -0.22 15.79 -1.90
CA LEU A 50 -1.26 15.67 -0.88
C LEU A 50 -2.68 15.62 -1.46
N THR A 51 -2.89 16.19 -2.65
CA THR A 51 -4.20 16.21 -3.29
C THR A 51 -4.58 14.85 -3.87
N GLY A 52 -3.64 14.20 -4.55
CA GLY A 52 -3.90 12.92 -5.22
C GLY A 52 -3.56 11.68 -4.39
N HIS A 53 -2.63 11.79 -3.45
CA HIS A 53 -2.06 10.64 -2.74
C HIS A 53 -2.00 10.80 -1.21
N GLY A 54 -2.49 11.91 -0.68
CA GLY A 54 -2.47 12.24 0.75
C GLY A 54 -3.81 12.06 1.45
N GLY A 55 -3.80 12.44 2.72
CA GLY A 55 -4.96 12.44 3.59
C GLY A 55 -5.04 11.21 4.50
N GLU A 56 -5.91 11.29 5.52
CA GLU A 56 -6.01 10.28 6.57
C GLU A 56 -6.36 8.87 6.05
N HIS A 57 -7.15 8.79 4.97
CA HIS A 57 -7.55 7.52 4.36
C HIS A 57 -6.45 6.86 3.52
N ARG A 58 -5.31 7.52 3.37
CA ARG A 58 -4.12 7.04 2.64
C ARG A 58 -2.85 7.24 3.45
N ALA A 59 -2.97 7.20 4.78
CA ALA A 59 -1.86 7.48 5.68
C ALA A 59 -0.72 6.45 5.54
N VAL A 60 -1.05 5.17 5.37
CA VAL A 60 -0.07 4.09 5.28
C VAL A 60 -0.43 3.16 4.12
N PHE A 61 0.45 3.05 3.14
CA PHE A 61 0.31 2.08 2.06
C PHE A 61 0.93 0.74 2.45
N VAL A 62 0.17 -0.33 2.28
CA VAL A 62 0.52 -1.72 2.62
C VAL A 62 0.65 -2.56 1.35
N TYR A 63 1.73 -3.34 1.26
CA TYR A 63 1.94 -4.28 0.17
C TYR A 63 2.53 -5.60 0.67
N GLN A 64 2.14 -6.72 0.04
CA GLN A 64 2.36 -8.05 0.57
C GLN A 64 3.44 -8.83 -0.17
N MET A 65 4.16 -9.69 0.55
CA MET A 65 5.25 -10.50 0.02
C MET A 65 4.81 -11.47 -1.08
N ASP A 66 3.60 -12.03 -1.03
CA ASP A 66 3.10 -12.89 -2.10
C ASP A 66 3.03 -12.16 -3.44
N SER A 67 2.70 -10.85 -3.42
CA SER A 67 2.72 -10.00 -4.60
C SER A 67 4.14 -9.70 -5.06
N TYR A 68 5.10 -9.52 -4.15
CA TYR A 68 6.53 -9.41 -4.49
C TYR A 68 7.01 -10.63 -5.26
N HIS A 69 6.83 -11.82 -4.69
CA HIS A 69 7.21 -13.09 -5.33
C HIS A 69 6.50 -13.35 -6.64
N TYR A 70 5.23 -12.92 -6.74
CA TYR A 70 4.50 -12.97 -8.00
C TYR A 70 5.17 -12.12 -9.07
N TRP A 71 5.49 -10.85 -8.76
CA TRP A 71 6.09 -9.92 -9.71
C TRP A 71 7.52 -10.27 -10.06
N GLU A 72 8.31 -10.78 -9.14
CA GLU A 72 9.66 -11.31 -9.41
C GLU A 72 9.61 -12.40 -10.50
N ARG A 73 8.72 -13.37 -10.33
CA ARG A 73 8.53 -14.44 -11.33
C ARG A 73 7.98 -13.90 -12.65
N PHE A 74 6.95 -13.07 -12.59
CA PHE A 74 6.28 -12.56 -13.79
C PHE A 74 7.19 -11.66 -14.65
N LEU A 75 8.01 -10.84 -14.03
CA LEU A 75 8.92 -9.91 -14.70
C LEU A 75 10.33 -10.51 -14.94
N GLY A 76 10.60 -11.72 -14.43
CA GLY A 76 11.92 -12.34 -14.51
C GLY A 76 13.00 -11.54 -13.76
N ARG A 77 12.66 -10.94 -12.63
CA ARG A 77 13.53 -10.06 -11.82
C ARG A 77 13.76 -10.64 -10.43
N ASN A 78 14.90 -10.30 -9.84
CA ASN A 78 15.28 -10.67 -8.48
C ASN A 78 15.96 -9.53 -7.71
N ASP A 79 15.75 -8.30 -8.15
CA ASP A 79 16.39 -7.09 -7.62
C ASP A 79 15.45 -6.24 -6.77
N PHE A 80 14.30 -6.77 -6.38
CA PHE A 80 13.35 -6.04 -5.56
C PHE A 80 13.83 -5.87 -4.13
N THR A 81 13.62 -4.70 -3.59
CA THR A 81 13.86 -4.37 -2.18
C THR A 81 12.56 -3.92 -1.54
N PHE A 82 12.42 -4.05 -0.23
CA PHE A 82 11.23 -3.53 0.46
C PHE A 82 11.04 -2.03 0.15
N GLY A 83 9.80 -1.59 0.00
CA GLY A 83 9.47 -0.25 -0.50
C GLY A 83 9.48 -0.14 -2.04
N GLN A 84 9.65 -1.27 -2.75
CA GLN A 84 9.76 -1.29 -4.22
C GLN A 84 8.51 -0.77 -4.93
N PHE A 85 7.34 -0.99 -4.39
CA PHE A 85 6.06 -0.54 -4.94
C PHE A 85 5.62 0.82 -4.37
N GLY A 86 6.45 1.43 -3.52
CA GLY A 86 6.16 2.69 -2.83
C GLY A 86 5.37 2.50 -1.54
N GLU A 87 5.31 1.29 -1.01
CA GLU A 87 4.60 0.97 0.22
C GLU A 87 5.39 1.40 1.46
N ASN A 88 4.63 1.75 2.50
CA ASN A 88 5.15 2.03 3.84
C ASN A 88 5.36 0.74 4.64
N PHE A 89 4.43 -0.20 4.51
CA PHE A 89 4.50 -1.50 5.18
C PHE A 89 4.62 -2.61 4.15
N THR A 90 5.73 -3.35 4.20
CA THR A 90 5.83 -4.65 3.53
C THR A 90 5.41 -5.70 4.53
N VAL A 91 4.38 -6.49 4.21
CA VAL A 91 3.75 -7.44 5.14
C VAL A 91 3.69 -8.86 4.57
N GLU A 92 3.53 -9.82 5.46
CA GLU A 92 3.21 -11.20 5.13
C GLU A 92 1.85 -11.58 5.70
N GLY A 93 1.06 -12.36 4.94
CA GLY A 93 -0.18 -12.98 5.43
C GLY A 93 -1.42 -12.06 5.44
N LEU A 94 -1.44 -10.99 4.62
CA LEU A 94 -2.61 -10.13 4.42
C LEU A 94 -2.95 -10.03 2.91
N PRO A 95 -3.44 -11.10 2.27
CA PRO A 95 -3.74 -11.09 0.84
C PRO A 95 -4.97 -10.22 0.52
N ASP A 96 -4.95 -9.52 -0.62
CA ASP A 96 -5.98 -8.56 -1.04
C ASP A 96 -7.39 -9.15 -1.15
N ASN A 97 -7.50 -10.45 -1.34
CA ASN A 97 -8.79 -11.18 -1.41
C ASN A 97 -9.34 -11.62 -0.05
N GLU A 98 -8.59 -11.46 1.05
CA GLU A 98 -9.01 -11.81 2.41
C GLU A 98 -9.13 -10.57 3.31
N VAL A 99 -8.40 -9.51 2.99
CA VAL A 99 -8.47 -8.23 3.71
C VAL A 99 -9.71 -7.47 3.23
N CYS A 100 -10.61 -7.12 4.15
CA CYS A 100 -11.85 -6.40 3.83
C CYS A 100 -11.78 -4.92 4.20
N ILE A 101 -12.49 -4.10 3.46
CA ILE A 101 -12.66 -2.67 3.77
C ILE A 101 -13.34 -2.55 5.14
N GLY A 102 -12.78 -1.70 6.01
CA GLY A 102 -13.23 -1.53 7.39
C GLY A 102 -12.66 -2.55 8.39
N ASP A 103 -11.92 -3.56 7.93
CA ASP A 103 -11.16 -4.43 8.84
C ASP A 103 -10.22 -3.59 9.71
N ARG A 104 -10.16 -3.91 11.01
CA ARG A 104 -9.25 -3.23 11.93
C ARG A 104 -8.16 -4.15 12.43
N TYR A 105 -6.97 -3.60 12.50
CA TYR A 105 -5.77 -4.32 12.90
C TYR A 105 -5.00 -3.55 13.96
N ARG A 106 -4.41 -4.29 14.92
CA ARG A 106 -3.37 -3.78 15.81
C ARG A 106 -2.02 -4.27 15.33
N LEU A 107 -1.06 -3.37 15.31
CA LEU A 107 0.30 -3.64 14.92
C LEU A 107 1.21 -2.78 15.80
N GLY A 108 2.06 -3.43 16.59
CA GLY A 108 2.85 -2.73 17.59
C GLY A 108 1.97 -1.93 18.57
N GLY A 109 2.26 -0.64 18.72
CA GLY A 109 1.48 0.30 19.53
C GLY A 109 0.34 1.01 18.79
N ALA A 110 0.19 0.79 17.47
CA ALA A 110 -0.77 1.50 16.64
C ALA A 110 -1.99 0.65 16.27
N GLU A 111 -3.13 1.32 15.99
CA GLU A 111 -4.33 0.69 15.46
C GLU A 111 -4.72 1.32 14.12
N PHE A 112 -5.16 0.46 13.21
CA PHE A 112 -5.41 0.78 11.81
C PHE A 112 -6.77 0.27 11.34
N GLU A 113 -7.31 0.94 10.32
CA GLU A 113 -8.47 0.45 9.58
C GLU A 113 -8.19 0.47 8.08
N VAL A 114 -8.58 -0.62 7.39
CA VAL A 114 -8.49 -0.72 5.93
C VAL A 114 -9.49 0.23 5.27
N THR A 115 -9.02 1.09 4.38
CA THR A 115 -9.87 2.11 3.76
C THR A 115 -10.20 1.86 2.31
N GLN A 116 -9.20 1.48 1.51
CA GLN A 116 -9.37 1.36 0.05
C GLN A 116 -8.22 0.57 -0.58
N PRO A 117 -8.44 -0.07 -1.75
CA PRO A 117 -7.34 -0.54 -2.58
C PRO A 117 -6.49 0.64 -3.06
N ARG A 118 -5.25 0.36 -3.42
CA ARG A 118 -4.41 1.37 -4.07
C ARG A 118 -4.94 1.64 -5.48
N VAL A 119 -5.30 2.89 -5.75
CA VAL A 119 -5.49 3.36 -7.11
C VAL A 119 -4.12 3.54 -7.77
N THR A 120 -3.85 2.76 -8.81
CA THR A 120 -2.54 2.74 -9.46
C THR A 120 -2.28 4.02 -10.26
N CYS A 121 -1.05 4.49 -10.25
CA CYS A 121 -0.62 5.62 -11.06
C CYS A 121 0.75 5.35 -11.70
N TYR A 122 1.12 6.14 -12.70
CA TYR A 122 2.37 6.00 -13.44
C TYR A 122 3.65 6.08 -12.58
N ARG A 123 3.57 6.61 -11.35
CA ARG A 123 4.74 6.71 -10.45
C ARG A 123 5.32 5.35 -10.09
N VAL A 124 4.49 4.31 -9.99
CA VAL A 124 4.99 2.95 -9.79
C VAL A 124 5.78 2.46 -11.02
N ALA A 125 5.37 2.82 -12.22
CA ALA A 125 6.10 2.49 -13.45
C ALA A 125 7.50 3.12 -13.46
N ILE A 126 7.63 4.35 -12.96
CA ILE A 126 8.93 5.02 -12.81
C ILE A 126 9.81 4.25 -11.82
N ARG A 127 9.29 3.94 -10.63
CA ARG A 127 10.02 3.25 -9.57
C ARG A 127 10.48 1.85 -9.98
N MET A 128 9.61 1.13 -10.70
CA MET A 128 9.86 -0.23 -11.19
C MET A 128 10.73 -0.28 -12.45
N ASN A 129 10.94 0.87 -13.13
CA ASN A 129 11.49 0.94 -14.47
C ASN A 129 10.78 -0.04 -15.44
N GLU A 130 9.45 -0.13 -15.31
CA GLU A 130 8.56 -0.93 -16.15
C GLU A 130 7.36 -0.05 -16.55
N PRO A 131 7.33 0.49 -17.77
CA PRO A 131 6.28 1.43 -18.21
C PRO A 131 4.86 0.88 -18.08
N ARG A 132 4.69 -0.45 -18.20
CA ARG A 132 3.39 -1.12 -18.11
C ARG A 132 2.94 -1.39 -16.67
N MET A 133 3.80 -1.12 -15.66
CA MET A 133 3.56 -1.61 -14.29
C MET A 133 2.20 -1.18 -13.71
N ALA A 134 1.76 0.04 -13.99
CA ALA A 134 0.45 0.50 -13.52
C ALA A 134 -0.71 -0.33 -14.11
N ALA A 135 -0.65 -0.63 -15.41
CA ALA A 135 -1.63 -1.48 -16.08
C ALA A 135 -1.54 -2.94 -15.63
N LEU A 136 -0.33 -3.46 -15.39
CA LEU A 136 -0.12 -4.81 -14.89
C LEU A 136 -0.72 -4.99 -13.49
N LEU A 137 -0.54 -4.03 -12.57
CA LEU A 137 -1.15 -4.09 -11.24
C LEU A 137 -2.67 -4.23 -11.30
N VAL A 138 -3.32 -3.48 -12.19
CA VAL A 138 -4.77 -3.57 -12.44
C VAL A 138 -5.12 -4.93 -13.06
N ALA A 139 -4.45 -5.32 -14.14
CA ALA A 139 -4.77 -6.54 -14.89
C ALA A 139 -4.60 -7.83 -14.07
N HIS A 140 -3.71 -7.81 -13.07
CA HIS A 140 -3.42 -8.98 -12.22
C HIS A 140 -4.04 -8.87 -10.81
N HIS A 141 -4.86 -7.84 -10.53
CA HIS A 141 -5.57 -7.65 -9.27
C HIS A 141 -4.67 -7.74 -8.03
N ARG A 142 -3.52 -7.02 -8.07
CA ARG A 142 -2.54 -6.97 -6.99
C ARG A 142 -2.24 -5.53 -6.58
N PRO A 143 -3.29 -4.77 -6.16
CA PRO A 143 -3.12 -3.35 -5.88
C PRO A 143 -2.38 -3.07 -4.57
N GLY A 144 -2.53 -3.93 -3.54
CA GLY A 144 -2.30 -3.57 -2.16
C GLY A 144 -3.38 -2.61 -1.65
N PHE A 145 -3.26 -2.14 -0.42
CA PHE A 145 -4.31 -1.33 0.21
C PHE A 145 -3.75 -0.26 1.12
N TYR A 146 -4.63 0.67 1.51
CA TYR A 146 -4.30 1.70 2.47
C TYR A 146 -4.92 1.44 3.83
N PHE A 147 -4.17 1.80 4.86
CA PHE A 147 -4.65 1.99 6.21
C PHE A 147 -4.87 3.48 6.51
N ARG A 148 -5.94 3.80 7.25
CA ARG A 148 -5.99 4.98 8.10
C ARG A 148 -5.57 4.62 9.52
N VAL A 149 -5.03 5.59 10.24
CA VAL A 149 -4.54 5.40 11.60
C VAL A 149 -5.64 5.77 12.59
N LEU A 150 -6.13 4.79 13.33
CA LEU A 150 -7.13 5.01 14.39
C LEU A 150 -6.45 5.47 15.69
N GLN A 151 -5.34 4.78 16.05
CA GLN A 151 -4.51 5.11 17.19
C GLN A 151 -3.05 5.20 16.73
N GLU A 152 -2.40 6.31 17.07
CA GLU A 152 -0.97 6.51 16.83
C GLU A 152 -0.13 5.62 17.74
N GLY A 153 1.02 5.16 17.27
CA GLY A 153 1.90 4.32 18.06
C GLY A 153 3.14 3.90 17.28
N GLU A 154 4.10 3.33 17.99
CA GLU A 154 5.33 2.83 17.38
C GLU A 154 5.15 1.43 16.79
N VAL A 155 5.67 1.26 15.58
CA VAL A 155 5.71 -0.02 14.85
C VAL A 155 7.13 -0.34 14.40
N GLY A 156 7.43 -1.62 14.20
CA GLY A 156 8.75 -2.05 13.72
C GLY A 156 8.69 -3.40 13.02
N ALA A 157 9.69 -3.68 12.19
CA ALA A 157 9.83 -4.98 11.56
C ALA A 157 9.82 -6.10 12.62
N GLY A 158 9.07 -7.17 12.32
CA GLY A 158 8.85 -8.30 13.24
C GLY A 158 7.58 -8.20 14.07
N ASP A 159 6.89 -7.07 14.12
CA ASP A 159 5.62 -6.95 14.84
C ASP A 159 4.55 -7.85 14.20
N ASP A 160 3.80 -8.56 15.06
CA ASP A 160 2.63 -9.31 14.64
C ASP A 160 1.48 -8.37 14.29
N ILE A 161 0.71 -8.74 13.26
CA ILE A 161 -0.48 -8.00 12.82
C ILE A 161 -1.71 -8.76 13.29
N VAL A 162 -2.42 -8.20 14.27
CA VAL A 162 -3.58 -8.83 14.90
C VAL A 162 -4.86 -8.18 14.43
N LYS A 163 -5.73 -8.94 13.77
CA LYS A 163 -7.08 -8.45 13.44
C LYS A 163 -7.88 -8.25 14.72
N ILE A 164 -8.44 -7.04 14.92
CA ILE A 164 -9.25 -6.65 16.07
C ILE A 164 -10.74 -6.80 15.78
N THR A 165 -11.15 -6.36 14.56
CA THR A 165 -12.55 -6.30 14.16
C THR A 165 -12.66 -6.54 12.66
N ASP A 166 -13.69 -7.26 12.27
CA ASP A 166 -14.06 -7.41 10.87
C ASP A 166 -14.75 -6.16 10.34
N GLY A 167 -14.51 -5.84 9.07
CA GLY A 167 -15.23 -4.80 8.35
C GLY A 167 -16.73 -5.13 8.23
N PRO A 168 -17.62 -4.12 8.25
CA PRO A 168 -19.06 -4.35 8.38
C PRO A 168 -19.66 -5.15 7.22
N GLU A 169 -19.24 -4.87 6.00
CA GLU A 169 -19.84 -5.47 4.79
C GLU A 169 -19.04 -6.67 4.27
N ARG A 170 -17.87 -6.95 4.82
CA ARG A 170 -16.98 -8.06 4.42
C ARG A 170 -16.62 -8.04 2.93
N ILE A 171 -16.53 -6.84 2.33
CA ILE A 171 -16.09 -6.65 0.95
C ILE A 171 -14.57 -6.54 0.93
N SER A 172 -13.93 -7.45 0.20
CA SER A 172 -12.47 -7.50 0.14
C SER A 172 -11.87 -6.36 -0.70
N VAL A 173 -10.60 -6.07 -0.44
CA VAL A 173 -9.80 -5.13 -1.24
C VAL A 173 -9.82 -5.51 -2.72
N ALA A 174 -9.68 -6.80 -3.03
CA ALA A 174 -9.72 -7.31 -4.40
C ALA A 174 -11.08 -7.09 -5.08
N GLU A 175 -12.20 -7.27 -4.37
CA GLU A 175 -13.53 -7.00 -4.91
C GLU A 175 -13.73 -5.51 -5.20
N VAL A 176 -13.29 -4.61 -4.31
CA VAL A 176 -13.37 -3.16 -4.56
C VAL A 176 -12.47 -2.76 -5.73
N ASP A 177 -11.27 -3.30 -5.85
CA ASP A 177 -10.39 -3.08 -7.00
C ASP A 177 -11.06 -3.52 -8.31
N ALA A 178 -11.69 -4.69 -8.32
CA ALA A 178 -12.43 -5.17 -9.48
C ALA A 178 -13.58 -4.23 -9.87
N LEU A 179 -14.34 -3.69 -8.92
CA LEU A 179 -15.40 -2.72 -9.19
C LEU A 179 -14.89 -1.44 -9.85
N LEU A 180 -13.69 -0.99 -9.50
CA LEU A 180 -13.11 0.23 -10.05
C LEU A 180 -12.63 0.07 -11.50
N TYR A 181 -12.19 -1.12 -11.91
CA TYR A 181 -11.44 -1.30 -13.15
C TYR A 181 -12.04 -2.31 -14.13
N LEU A 182 -12.91 -3.21 -13.68
CA LEU A 182 -13.48 -4.21 -14.56
C LEU A 182 -14.87 -3.79 -15.09
N PRO A 183 -15.17 -4.00 -16.38
CA PRO A 183 -16.48 -3.70 -16.94
C PRO A 183 -17.54 -4.67 -16.42
N GLY A 184 -18.78 -4.21 -16.33
CA GLY A 184 -19.94 -5.05 -16.01
C GLY A 184 -20.34 -5.13 -14.55
N HIS A 185 -19.71 -4.37 -13.65
CA HIS A 185 -20.11 -4.27 -12.26
C HIS A 185 -21.20 -3.22 -12.05
N SER A 186 -22.15 -3.53 -11.16
CA SER A 186 -23.19 -2.58 -10.78
C SER A 186 -22.61 -1.44 -9.95
N LEU A 187 -22.84 -0.20 -10.38
CA LEU A 187 -22.45 0.99 -9.64
C LEU A 187 -23.16 1.13 -8.26
N SER A 188 -24.16 0.27 -7.97
CA SER A 188 -24.88 0.28 -6.69
C SER A 188 -24.00 -0.10 -5.49
N LEU A 189 -22.86 -0.76 -5.71
CA LEU A 189 -21.90 -1.09 -4.66
C LEU A 189 -20.90 0.03 -4.35
N ILE A 190 -20.88 1.10 -5.15
CA ILE A 190 -19.96 2.25 -4.95
C ILE A 190 -20.52 3.23 -3.87
N HIS A 191 -21.73 3.06 -3.42
CA HIS A 191 -22.41 3.92 -2.45
C HIS A 191 -22.46 3.33 -1.02
N ILE A 192 -21.58 2.38 -0.72
CA ILE A 192 -21.46 1.80 0.62
C ILE A 192 -20.45 2.61 1.46
#